data_3bd6b48847afbcc775657d0b9b5d909c
#
_entry.id   3bd6b48847afbcc775657d0b9b5d909c
#
_cell.length_a   1.000
_cell.length_b   1.000
_cell.length_c   1.000
_cell.angle_alpha   90.00
_cell.angle_beta   90.00
_cell.angle_gamma   90.00
#
_symmetry.space_group_name_H-M   'P 1'
#
loop_
_entity.id
_entity.type
_entity.pdbx_description
1 polymer ?
#
loop_
_entity_poly.entity_id
_entity_poly.type
_entity_poly.pdbx_seq_one_letter_code
_entity_poly.pdbx_strand_id
1 'polypeptide(L)'
;MKNYFLLTIMTIGLLLIGCGSKSGPDLSPEASRKTVKNLPDWYINPPQLDGYKYAAAEAISQSMQLAVDKARVSAVSNLSQMIKSEWNGYTKRGQEETGMGSDSKLLDQFSSTQENVISNQLEGIMVKEKDIQVENSNGTQIYRVFVLVEFDENAANEKLLAQIKADQQLYDAIKASELVDEMEQKVEEYRQRKQ
;
A
#
# COMPACT_ATOMS: atom_id res chain seq x y z
N MET A 1 26.94 -69.47 -4.55
CA MET A 1 27.23 -68.07 -4.78
C MET A 1 26.29 -67.45 -5.82
N LYS A 2 25.77 -68.19 -6.78
CA LYS A 2 24.91 -67.64 -7.86
C LYS A 2 23.48 -67.22 -7.40
N ASN A 3 22.95 -67.84 -6.37
CA ASN A 3 21.59 -67.59 -5.88
C ASN A 3 21.48 -66.37 -4.95
N TYR A 4 22.56 -66.02 -4.27
CA TYR A 4 22.55 -64.74 -3.42
C TYR A 4 22.67 -63.47 -4.24
N PHE A 5 23.26 -63.56 -5.42
CA PHE A 5 23.38 -62.42 -6.34
C PHE A 5 22.02 -62.03 -6.95
N LEU A 6 21.16 -63.01 -7.22
CA LEU A 6 19.80 -62.79 -7.71
C LEU A 6 18.88 -62.22 -6.62
N LEU A 7 19.08 -62.63 -5.34
CA LEU A 7 18.30 -62.14 -4.22
C LEU A 7 18.64 -60.66 -3.89
N THR A 8 19.90 -60.27 -4.03
CA THR A 8 20.34 -58.89 -3.79
C THR A 8 19.86 -57.91 -4.88
N ILE A 9 19.71 -58.35 -6.12
CA ILE A 9 19.17 -57.51 -7.21
C ILE A 9 17.66 -57.31 -7.02
N MET A 10 16.95 -58.30 -6.49
CA MET A 10 15.49 -58.19 -6.27
C MET A 10 15.15 -57.26 -5.08
N THR A 11 16.02 -57.15 -4.06
CA THR A 11 15.81 -56.26 -2.91
C THR A 11 16.12 -54.77 -3.25
N ILE A 12 17.01 -54.50 -4.18
CA ILE A 12 17.34 -53.12 -4.60
C ILE A 12 16.23 -52.53 -5.50
N GLY A 13 15.51 -53.38 -6.25
CA GLY A 13 14.40 -52.94 -7.10
C GLY A 13 13.15 -52.47 -6.35
N LEU A 14 12.97 -52.82 -5.05
CA LEU A 14 11.78 -52.46 -4.28
C LEU A 14 11.88 -51.09 -3.56
N LEU A 15 13.06 -50.44 -3.56
CA LEU A 15 13.29 -49.20 -2.85
C LEU A 15 13.06 -47.93 -3.74
N LEU A 16 12.70 -48.11 -5.02
CA LEU A 16 12.48 -47.01 -5.93
C LEU A 16 11.00 -46.65 -6.16
N ILE A 17 10.08 -47.27 -5.45
CA ILE A 17 8.64 -46.94 -5.54
C ILE A 17 8.27 -46.10 -4.32
N GLY A 18 8.73 -44.88 -4.28
CA GLY A 18 8.35 -44.04 -3.17
C GLY A 18 8.79 -42.60 -3.33
N CYS A 19 8.10 -41.84 -4.14
CA CYS A 19 7.78 -40.41 -3.96
C CYS A 19 6.92 -39.98 -5.13
N GLY A 20 5.70 -40.45 -5.20
CA GLY A 20 4.66 -39.70 -5.82
C GLY A 20 4.43 -38.50 -4.91
N SER A 21 5.07 -37.35 -5.20
CA SER A 21 4.70 -36.10 -4.59
C SER A 21 3.24 -35.83 -4.96
N LYS A 22 2.32 -36.15 -4.03
CA LYS A 22 1.00 -35.54 -4.10
C LYS A 22 1.27 -34.03 -4.03
N SER A 23 1.18 -33.35 -5.17
CA SER A 23 1.06 -31.92 -5.17
C SER A 23 -0.05 -31.60 -4.18
N GLY A 24 0.27 -30.87 -3.12
CA GLY A 24 -0.74 -30.33 -2.23
C GLY A 24 -1.77 -29.55 -3.03
N PRO A 25 -2.92 -29.21 -2.46
CA PRO A 25 -3.91 -28.41 -3.17
C PRO A 25 -3.19 -27.14 -3.68
N ASP A 26 -3.31 -26.90 -4.98
CA ASP A 26 -2.79 -25.66 -5.58
C ASP A 26 -3.58 -24.50 -4.99
N LEU A 27 -2.92 -23.75 -4.10
CA LEU A 27 -3.49 -22.57 -3.46
C LEU A 27 -3.26 -21.31 -4.29
N SER A 28 -2.54 -21.43 -5.41
CA SER A 28 -2.34 -20.34 -6.36
C SER A 28 -3.52 -20.34 -7.34
N PRO A 29 -4.39 -19.32 -7.33
CA PRO A 29 -5.41 -19.20 -8.37
C PRO A 29 -4.69 -18.95 -9.70
N GLU A 30 -4.86 -19.85 -10.67
CA GLU A 30 -4.38 -19.58 -12.04
C GLU A 30 -5.02 -18.29 -12.54
N ALA A 31 -4.18 -17.32 -12.92
CA ALA A 31 -4.63 -16.12 -13.61
C ALA A 31 -5.23 -16.54 -14.95
N SER A 32 -6.55 -16.60 -15.04
CA SER A 32 -7.20 -16.91 -16.31
C SER A 32 -7.01 -15.73 -17.26
N ARG A 33 -6.84 -16.01 -18.57
CA ARG A 33 -6.81 -14.95 -19.59
C ARG A 33 -8.08 -14.08 -19.61
N LYS A 34 -9.18 -14.57 -19.05
CA LYS A 34 -10.44 -13.82 -18.89
C LYS A 34 -10.31 -12.75 -17.81
N THR A 35 -9.62 -13.01 -16.71
CA THR A 35 -9.39 -12.05 -15.63
C THR A 35 -8.64 -10.83 -16.14
N VAL A 36 -7.61 -11.03 -16.95
CA VAL A 36 -6.82 -9.91 -17.52
C VAL A 36 -7.65 -9.03 -18.46
N LYS A 37 -8.69 -9.59 -19.13
CA LYS A 37 -9.55 -8.83 -20.04
C LYS A 37 -10.62 -8.00 -19.33
N ASN A 38 -10.94 -8.33 -18.10
CA ASN A 38 -12.04 -7.70 -17.33
C ASN A 38 -11.50 -6.86 -16.16
N LEU A 39 -10.24 -6.44 -16.21
CA LEU A 39 -9.70 -5.55 -15.20
C LEU A 39 -10.36 -4.17 -15.34
N PRO A 40 -10.77 -3.53 -14.23
CA PRO A 40 -11.25 -2.16 -14.26
C PRO A 40 -10.16 -1.21 -14.80
N ASP A 41 -10.54 -0.24 -15.64
CA ASP A 41 -9.59 0.71 -16.23
C ASP A 41 -8.81 1.47 -15.14
N TRP A 42 -9.48 1.88 -14.07
CA TRP A 42 -8.86 2.58 -12.94
C TRP A 42 -7.89 1.69 -12.12
N TYR A 43 -7.98 0.36 -12.24
CA TYR A 43 -7.05 -0.56 -11.60
C TYR A 43 -5.72 -0.63 -12.38
N ILE A 44 -5.81 -0.60 -13.72
CA ILE A 44 -4.63 -0.62 -14.60
C ILE A 44 -3.98 0.76 -14.65
N ASN A 45 -4.81 1.80 -14.75
CA ASN A 45 -4.40 3.20 -14.86
C ASN A 45 -5.09 4.01 -13.76
N PRO A 46 -4.57 3.98 -12.52
CA PRO A 46 -5.11 4.80 -11.44
C PRO A 46 -5.15 6.27 -11.84
N PRO A 47 -6.17 7.04 -11.40
CA PRO A 47 -6.24 8.47 -11.66
C PRO A 47 -4.95 9.18 -11.20
N GLN A 48 -4.57 10.23 -11.91
CA GLN A 48 -3.46 11.11 -11.56
C GLN A 48 -4.00 12.54 -11.48
N LEU A 49 -4.41 12.93 -10.28
CA LEU A 49 -4.86 14.30 -10.00
C LEU A 49 -3.84 14.96 -9.07
N ASP A 50 -3.50 16.20 -9.39
CA ASP A 50 -2.59 16.99 -8.57
C ASP A 50 -3.15 17.18 -7.15
N GLY A 51 -2.29 16.91 -6.15
CA GLY A 51 -2.66 16.96 -4.74
C GLY A 51 -3.47 15.76 -4.25
N TYR A 52 -3.58 14.67 -5.04
CA TYR A 52 -4.20 13.41 -4.63
C TYR A 52 -3.28 12.24 -4.93
N LYS A 53 -3.30 11.26 -4.05
CA LYS A 53 -2.60 9.98 -4.24
C LYS A 53 -3.60 8.84 -4.29
N TYR A 54 -3.32 7.88 -5.14
CA TYR A 54 -4.18 6.73 -5.36
C TYR A 54 -3.42 5.44 -5.19
N ALA A 55 -4.08 4.44 -4.62
CA ALA A 55 -3.58 3.08 -4.65
C ALA A 55 -4.71 2.11 -4.91
N ALA A 56 -4.44 1.14 -5.76
CA ALA A 56 -5.35 0.05 -6.05
C ALA A 56 -4.80 -1.27 -5.52
N ALA A 57 -5.70 -2.17 -5.16
CA ALA A 57 -5.36 -3.55 -4.82
C ALA A 57 -6.49 -4.49 -5.17
N GLU A 58 -6.16 -5.77 -5.31
CA GLU A 58 -7.12 -6.84 -5.48
C GLU A 58 -7.00 -7.87 -4.35
N ALA A 59 -8.08 -8.60 -4.11
CA ALA A 59 -8.07 -9.79 -3.28
C ALA A 59 -9.11 -10.78 -3.73
N ILE A 60 -8.84 -12.04 -3.44
CA ILE A 60 -9.72 -13.17 -3.73
C ILE A 60 -10.13 -13.87 -2.45
N SER A 61 -11.41 -14.26 -2.36
CA SER A 61 -11.93 -15.07 -1.26
C SER A 61 -13.21 -15.78 -1.68
N GLN A 62 -13.56 -16.86 -0.97
CA GLN A 62 -14.89 -17.50 -1.05
C GLN A 62 -15.94 -16.64 -0.34
N SER A 63 -15.57 -15.77 0.57
CA SER A 63 -16.44 -14.79 1.20
C SER A 63 -16.25 -13.44 0.52
N MET A 64 -17.32 -12.86 0.00
CA MET A 64 -17.31 -11.54 -0.63
C MET A 64 -16.82 -10.46 0.35
N GLN A 65 -17.34 -10.45 1.58
CA GLN A 65 -16.95 -9.47 2.59
C GLN A 65 -15.45 -9.57 2.89
N LEU A 66 -14.93 -10.79 3.06
CA LEU A 66 -13.51 -10.99 3.34
C LEU A 66 -12.63 -10.56 2.15
N ALA A 67 -13.09 -10.75 0.90
CA ALA A 67 -12.38 -10.25 -0.27
C ALA A 67 -12.32 -8.72 -0.30
N VAL A 68 -13.44 -8.04 0.00
CA VAL A 68 -13.52 -6.57 0.11
C VAL A 68 -12.57 -6.06 1.19
N ASP A 69 -12.61 -6.65 2.38
CA ASP A 69 -11.77 -6.20 3.50
C ASP A 69 -10.28 -6.40 3.19
N LYS A 70 -9.90 -7.54 2.63
CA LYS A 70 -8.51 -7.80 2.21
C LYS A 70 -8.04 -6.81 1.15
N ALA A 71 -8.83 -6.59 0.09
CA ALA A 71 -8.48 -5.64 -0.98
C ALA A 71 -8.31 -4.22 -0.42
N ARG A 72 -9.24 -3.78 0.44
CA ARG A 72 -9.16 -2.47 1.09
C ARG A 72 -7.89 -2.34 1.94
N VAL A 73 -7.60 -3.30 2.82
CA VAL A 73 -6.41 -3.27 3.67
C VAL A 73 -5.14 -3.22 2.83
N SER A 74 -5.07 -4.01 1.75
CA SER A 74 -3.92 -4.00 0.84
C SER A 74 -3.77 -2.65 0.13
N ALA A 75 -4.87 -2.06 -0.37
CA ALA A 75 -4.83 -0.76 -1.03
C ALA A 75 -4.38 0.35 -0.06
N VAL A 76 -4.91 0.39 1.16
CA VAL A 76 -4.50 1.36 2.20
C VAL A 76 -3.04 1.16 2.59
N SER A 77 -2.57 -0.09 2.71
CA SER A 77 -1.15 -0.38 3.00
C SER A 77 -0.23 0.13 1.89
N ASN A 78 -0.56 -0.11 0.62
CA ASN A 78 0.21 0.39 -0.52
C ASN A 78 0.26 1.92 -0.52
N LEU A 79 -0.88 2.56 -0.32
CA LEU A 79 -0.99 4.02 -0.24
C LEU A 79 -0.17 4.59 0.91
N SER A 80 -0.25 3.97 2.09
CA SER A 80 0.53 4.37 3.27
C SER A 80 2.04 4.31 3.02
N GLN A 81 2.53 3.29 2.32
CA GLN A 81 3.95 3.17 1.98
C GLN A 81 4.40 4.28 1.02
N MET A 82 3.59 4.60 0.01
CA MET A 82 3.85 5.70 -0.92
C MET A 82 3.97 7.03 -0.19
N ILE A 83 2.98 7.35 0.65
CA ILE A 83 2.92 8.59 1.41
C ILE A 83 4.11 8.70 2.38
N LYS A 84 4.40 7.65 3.15
CA LYS A 84 5.54 7.65 4.08
C LYS A 84 6.87 7.89 3.38
N SER A 85 7.08 7.28 2.20
CA SER A 85 8.29 7.48 1.42
C SER A 85 8.45 8.95 0.98
N GLU A 86 7.38 9.57 0.51
CA GLU A 86 7.38 10.95 0.04
C GLU A 86 7.59 11.94 1.20
N TRP A 87 6.87 11.72 2.30
CA TRP A 87 6.94 12.61 3.47
C TRP A 87 8.25 12.47 4.24
N ASN A 88 8.92 11.33 4.21
CA ASN A 88 10.30 11.21 4.68
C ASN A 88 11.24 12.13 3.87
N GLY A 89 10.96 12.35 2.61
CA GLY A 89 11.65 13.34 1.78
C GLY A 89 11.46 14.78 2.29
N TYR A 90 10.25 15.15 2.74
CA TYR A 90 9.99 16.45 3.37
C TYR A 90 10.79 16.63 4.67
N THR A 91 10.78 15.62 5.54
CA THR A 91 11.56 15.67 6.78
C THR A 91 13.05 15.87 6.50
N LYS A 92 13.58 15.13 5.52
CA LYS A 92 15.00 15.24 5.14
C LYS A 92 15.34 16.64 4.60
N ARG A 93 14.50 17.20 3.72
CA ARG A 93 14.68 18.56 3.22
C ARG A 93 14.62 19.59 4.34
N GLY A 94 13.64 19.49 5.22
CA GLY A 94 13.53 20.36 6.41
C GLY A 94 14.78 20.33 7.28
N GLN A 95 15.41 19.16 7.45
CA GLN A 95 16.67 19.03 8.16
C GLN A 95 17.83 19.77 7.45
N GLU A 96 17.93 19.58 6.13
CA GLU A 96 19.03 20.14 5.33
C GLU A 96 18.93 21.67 5.24
N GLU A 97 17.72 22.23 5.08
CA GLU A 97 17.49 23.65 4.87
C GLU A 97 17.53 24.47 6.16
N THR A 98 17.03 23.92 7.27
CA THR A 98 16.85 24.66 8.53
C THR A 98 17.92 24.39 9.56
N GLY A 99 18.76 23.38 9.33
CA GLY A 99 19.73 22.94 10.32
C GLY A 99 19.08 22.24 11.53
N MET A 100 17.79 21.90 11.49
CA MET A 100 17.10 21.13 12.55
C MET A 100 17.80 19.81 12.87
N GLY A 101 18.60 19.28 11.96
CA GLY A 101 19.40 18.07 12.21
C GLY A 101 20.38 18.19 13.38
N SER A 102 20.72 19.42 13.81
CA SER A 102 21.52 19.68 15.02
C SER A 102 20.68 19.76 16.30
N ASP A 103 19.34 19.92 16.19
CA ASP A 103 18.40 19.90 17.32
C ASP A 103 17.45 18.71 17.18
N SER A 104 17.84 17.60 17.80
CA SER A 104 17.07 16.35 17.74
C SER A 104 15.63 16.51 18.26
N LYS A 105 15.41 17.41 19.21
CA LYS A 105 14.08 17.63 19.80
C LYS A 105 13.12 18.29 18.80
N LEU A 106 13.57 19.30 18.06
CA LEU A 106 12.78 19.96 17.02
C LEU A 106 12.48 19.00 15.87
N LEU A 107 13.47 18.19 15.50
CA LEU A 107 13.29 17.18 14.47
C LEU A 107 12.27 16.13 14.87
N ASP A 108 12.36 15.60 16.09
CA ASP A 108 11.41 14.61 16.62
C ASP A 108 9.99 15.22 16.68
N GLN A 109 9.88 16.48 17.06
CA GLN A 109 8.60 17.18 17.11
C GLN A 109 7.99 17.38 15.70
N PHE A 110 8.78 17.79 14.72
CA PHE A 110 8.34 17.90 13.33
C PHE A 110 7.88 16.54 12.78
N SER A 111 8.70 15.50 12.95
CA SER A 111 8.40 14.15 12.50
C SER A 111 7.13 13.60 13.15
N SER A 112 6.97 13.79 14.46
CA SER A 112 5.77 13.35 15.19
C SER A 112 4.51 14.08 14.73
N THR A 113 4.59 15.39 14.48
CA THR A 113 3.48 16.17 13.94
C THR A 113 3.06 15.66 12.58
N GLN A 114 4.03 15.39 11.72
CA GLN A 114 3.83 14.85 10.38
C GLN A 114 3.19 13.46 10.42
N GLU A 115 3.72 12.54 11.24
CA GLU A 115 3.19 11.18 11.40
C GLU A 115 1.74 11.19 11.92
N ASN A 116 1.43 12.06 12.87
CA ASN A 116 0.08 12.20 13.41
C ASN A 116 -0.92 12.66 12.34
N VAL A 117 -0.55 13.63 11.50
CA VAL A 117 -1.41 14.09 10.40
C VAL A 117 -1.65 12.97 9.40
N ILE A 118 -0.60 12.25 9.00
CA ILE A 118 -0.72 11.13 8.04
C ILE A 118 -1.61 10.03 8.63
N SER A 119 -1.36 9.60 9.85
CA SER A 119 -2.13 8.52 10.49
C SER A 119 -3.61 8.85 10.57
N ASN A 120 -3.96 10.05 11.01
CA ASN A 120 -5.34 10.49 11.09
C ASN A 120 -6.03 10.55 9.72
N GLN A 121 -5.30 10.94 8.67
CA GLN A 121 -5.85 10.95 7.32
C GLN A 121 -6.02 9.53 6.75
N LEU A 122 -5.09 8.62 7.04
CA LEU A 122 -5.15 7.23 6.60
C LEU A 122 -6.27 6.44 7.29
N GLU A 123 -6.55 6.72 8.57
CA GLU A 123 -7.66 6.09 9.29
C GLU A 123 -9.03 6.44 8.68
N GLY A 124 -9.18 7.65 8.13
CA GLY A 124 -10.39 8.14 7.49
C GLY A 124 -10.56 7.75 6.01
N ILE A 125 -9.62 7.00 5.43
CA ILE A 125 -9.68 6.66 4.01
C ILE A 125 -10.90 5.79 3.69
N MET A 126 -11.69 6.28 2.73
CA MET A 126 -12.79 5.54 2.13
C MET A 126 -12.39 4.92 0.79
N VAL A 127 -13.08 3.84 0.44
CA VAL A 127 -12.98 3.27 -0.90
C VAL A 127 -13.60 4.23 -1.90
N LYS A 128 -12.83 4.65 -2.90
CA LYS A 128 -13.28 5.53 -3.98
C LYS A 128 -13.99 4.74 -5.08
N GLU A 129 -13.37 3.63 -5.51
CA GLU A 129 -13.90 2.74 -6.52
C GLU A 129 -13.81 1.29 -6.04
N LYS A 130 -14.78 0.48 -6.42
CA LYS A 130 -14.82 -0.93 -6.12
C LYS A 130 -15.47 -1.71 -7.26
N ASP A 131 -14.85 -2.79 -7.70
CA ASP A 131 -15.39 -3.76 -8.64
C ASP A 131 -15.38 -5.16 -8.00
N ILE A 132 -16.47 -5.90 -8.14
CA ILE A 132 -16.63 -7.24 -7.57
C ILE A 132 -16.97 -8.19 -8.69
N GLN A 133 -16.09 -9.14 -8.95
CA GLN A 133 -16.26 -10.18 -9.94
C GLN A 133 -16.49 -11.53 -9.25
N VAL A 134 -17.39 -12.32 -9.85
CA VAL A 134 -17.69 -13.66 -9.37
C VAL A 134 -17.08 -14.65 -10.35
N GLU A 135 -16.24 -15.52 -9.85
CA GLU A 135 -15.59 -16.56 -10.63
C GLU A 135 -15.94 -17.95 -10.06
N ASN A 136 -15.97 -18.95 -10.95
CA ASN A 136 -16.08 -20.35 -10.54
C ASN A 136 -14.74 -21.04 -10.74
N SER A 137 -14.12 -21.45 -9.65
CA SER A 137 -12.88 -22.21 -9.67
C SER A 137 -13.12 -23.63 -9.13
N ASN A 138 -12.94 -24.63 -9.98
CA ASN A 138 -13.11 -26.06 -9.61
C ASN A 138 -14.45 -26.36 -8.91
N GLY A 139 -15.54 -25.74 -9.39
CA GLY A 139 -16.88 -25.92 -8.81
C GLY A 139 -17.16 -25.11 -7.53
N THR A 140 -16.20 -24.30 -7.10
CA THR A 140 -16.35 -23.39 -5.95
C THR A 140 -16.48 -21.96 -6.44
N GLN A 141 -17.48 -21.26 -5.96
CA GLN A 141 -17.65 -19.83 -6.22
C GLN A 141 -16.62 -19.03 -5.40
N ILE A 142 -15.92 -18.15 -6.09
CA ILE A 142 -14.96 -17.21 -5.47
C ILE A 142 -15.29 -15.78 -5.90
N TYR A 143 -14.95 -14.84 -5.05
CA TYR A 143 -15.10 -13.41 -5.29
C TYR A 143 -13.71 -12.80 -5.49
N ARG A 144 -13.51 -12.15 -6.62
CA ARG A 144 -12.36 -11.28 -6.90
C ARG A 144 -12.81 -9.84 -6.74
N VAL A 145 -12.17 -9.10 -5.87
CA VAL A 145 -12.53 -7.72 -5.57
C VAL A 145 -11.34 -6.81 -5.86
N PHE A 146 -11.61 -5.78 -6.63
CA PHE A 146 -10.69 -4.66 -6.88
C PHE A 146 -11.15 -3.46 -6.08
N VAL A 147 -10.22 -2.75 -5.48
CA VAL A 147 -10.47 -1.56 -4.67
C VAL A 147 -9.48 -0.47 -5.04
N LEU A 148 -9.98 0.75 -5.22
CA LEU A 148 -9.20 1.98 -5.32
C LEU A 148 -9.45 2.82 -4.08
N VAL A 149 -8.39 3.31 -3.47
CA VAL A 149 -8.42 4.28 -2.37
C VAL A 149 -7.73 5.58 -2.79
N GLU A 150 -8.16 6.69 -2.21
CA GLU A 150 -7.67 8.03 -2.48
C GLU A 150 -7.19 8.68 -1.18
N PHE A 151 -6.08 9.39 -1.25
CA PHE A 151 -5.57 10.24 -0.19
C PHE A 151 -5.53 11.68 -0.67
N ASP A 152 -6.15 12.59 0.07
CA ASP A 152 -6.12 14.03 -0.19
C ASP A 152 -4.86 14.62 0.45
N GLU A 153 -3.80 14.73 -0.35
CA GLU A 153 -2.52 15.30 0.06
C GLU A 153 -2.65 16.80 0.38
N ASN A 154 -3.53 17.51 -0.32
CA ASN A 154 -3.76 18.92 -0.06
C ASN A 154 -4.36 19.15 1.32
N ALA A 155 -5.36 18.34 1.70
CA ALA A 155 -5.96 18.41 3.04
C ALA A 155 -4.95 18.01 4.13
N ALA A 156 -4.05 17.07 3.83
CA ALA A 156 -2.97 16.69 4.75
C ALA A 156 -1.95 17.84 4.93
N ASN A 157 -1.53 18.48 3.84
CA ASN A 157 -0.63 19.64 3.87
C ASN A 157 -1.26 20.81 4.63
N GLU A 158 -2.54 21.11 4.41
CA GLU A 158 -3.26 22.16 5.14
C GLU A 158 -3.27 21.91 6.65
N LYS A 159 -3.53 20.67 7.06
CA LYS A 159 -3.51 20.27 8.48
C LYS A 159 -2.12 20.33 9.08
N LEU A 160 -1.11 19.85 8.35
CA LEU A 160 0.28 19.89 8.81
C LEU A 160 0.73 21.34 9.01
N LEU A 161 0.50 22.21 8.02
CA LEU A 161 0.86 23.61 8.10
C LEU A 161 0.15 24.30 9.28
N ALA A 162 -1.13 24.00 9.51
CA ALA A 162 -1.87 24.53 10.64
C ALA A 162 -1.29 24.08 11.99
N GLN A 163 -0.88 22.81 12.12
CA GLN A 163 -0.27 22.30 13.35
C GLN A 163 1.13 22.91 13.58
N ILE A 164 1.93 23.04 12.52
CA ILE A 164 3.23 23.70 12.59
C ILE A 164 3.06 25.16 13.06
N LYS A 165 2.12 25.91 12.47
CA LYS A 165 1.87 27.31 12.88
C LYS A 165 1.30 27.46 14.30
N ALA A 166 0.63 26.44 14.81
CA ALA A 166 0.14 26.42 16.19
C ALA A 166 1.26 26.19 17.22
N ASP A 167 2.36 25.59 16.81
CA ASP A 167 3.56 25.40 17.64
C ASP A 167 4.58 26.49 17.32
N GLN A 168 4.64 27.50 18.20
CA GLN A 168 5.48 28.69 17.99
C GLN A 168 6.96 28.33 17.85
N GLN A 169 7.46 27.38 18.65
CA GLN A 169 8.86 26.99 18.62
C GLN A 169 9.21 26.27 17.31
N LEU A 170 8.36 25.36 16.88
CA LEU A 170 8.52 24.63 15.62
C LEU A 170 8.42 25.59 14.41
N TYR A 171 7.40 26.47 14.41
CA TYR A 171 7.22 27.43 13.33
C TYR A 171 8.40 28.39 13.20
N ASP A 172 8.89 28.96 14.33
CA ASP A 172 10.04 29.87 14.33
C ASP A 172 11.33 29.19 13.81
N ALA A 173 11.47 27.89 14.02
CA ALA A 173 12.62 27.14 13.56
C ALA A 173 12.61 26.91 12.02
N ILE A 174 11.42 26.78 11.40
CA ILE A 174 11.32 26.37 9.99
C ILE A 174 10.70 27.43 9.06
N LYS A 175 10.12 28.52 9.59
CA LYS A 175 9.40 29.54 8.81
C LYS A 175 10.19 30.21 7.69
N ALA A 176 11.52 30.16 7.75
CA ALA A 176 12.40 30.72 6.74
C ALA A 176 12.87 29.67 5.72
N SER A 177 12.35 28.45 5.77
CA SER A 177 12.71 27.39 4.84
C SER A 177 11.85 27.44 3.57
N GLU A 178 12.40 27.02 2.44
CA GLU A 178 11.67 26.82 1.19
C GLU A 178 10.54 25.79 1.37
N LEU A 179 10.68 24.85 2.29
CA LEU A 179 9.66 23.85 2.62
C LEU A 179 8.34 24.49 3.10
N VAL A 180 8.41 25.52 3.97
CA VAL A 180 7.20 26.22 4.44
C VAL A 180 6.56 27.01 3.31
N ASP A 181 7.38 27.70 2.52
CA ASP A 181 6.90 28.45 1.36
C ASP A 181 6.18 27.55 0.34
N GLU A 182 6.75 26.37 0.02
CA GLU A 182 6.11 25.36 -0.82
C GLU A 182 4.77 24.87 -0.24
N MET A 183 4.72 24.63 1.06
CA MET A 183 3.49 24.16 1.72
C MET A 183 2.42 25.26 1.71
N GLU A 184 2.79 26.51 1.97
CA GLU A 184 1.87 27.66 1.92
C GLU A 184 1.30 27.86 0.51
N GLN A 185 2.16 27.76 -0.50
CA GLN A 185 1.71 27.87 -1.89
C GLN A 185 0.73 26.75 -2.25
N LYS A 186 1.05 25.49 -1.95
CA LYS A 186 0.15 24.35 -2.22
C LYS A 186 -1.19 24.47 -1.51
N VAL A 187 -1.18 24.92 -0.25
CA VAL A 187 -2.41 25.14 0.52
C VAL A 187 -3.25 26.27 -0.07
N GLU A 188 -2.63 27.36 -0.51
CA GLU A 188 -3.35 28.47 -1.14
C GLU A 188 -3.97 28.06 -2.48
N GLU A 189 -3.24 27.36 -3.35
CA GLU A 189 -3.74 26.82 -4.61
C GLU A 189 -4.92 25.85 -4.38
N TYR A 190 -4.85 25.05 -3.34
CA TYR A 190 -5.94 24.13 -2.97
C TYR A 190 -7.21 24.88 -2.52
N ARG A 191 -7.05 25.94 -1.72
CA ARG A 191 -8.17 26.77 -1.28
C ARG A 191 -8.85 27.49 -2.43
N GLN A 192 -8.07 27.98 -3.38
CA GLN A 192 -8.61 28.64 -4.59
C GLN A 192 -9.39 27.67 -5.47
N ARG A 193 -8.98 26.41 -5.56
CA ARG A 193 -9.71 25.38 -6.32
C ARG A 193 -11.03 24.94 -5.67
N LYS A 194 -11.23 25.19 -4.39
CA LYS A 194 -12.46 24.84 -3.65
C LYS A 194 -13.53 25.95 -3.65
N GLN A 195 -13.20 27.14 -4.06
CA GLN A 195 -14.13 28.28 -4.18
C GLN A 195 -14.82 28.26 -5.54
#